data_cd2152f88cfc4581fc88f321856c87d6
#
_entry.id   cd2152f88cfc4581fc88f321856c87d6
#
_cell.length_a   1.000
_cell.length_b   1.000
_cell.length_c   1.000
_cell.angle_alpha   90.00
_cell.angle_beta   90.00
_cell.angle_gamma   90.00
#
_symmetry.space_group_name_H-M   'P 1'
#
loop_
_entity.id
_entity.type
_entity.pdbx_description
1 polymer ?
#
loop_
_entity_poly.entity_id
_entity_poly.type
_entity_poly.pdbx_seq_one_letter_code
_entity_poly.pdbx_strand_id
1 'polypeptide(L)'
;MKNRFIVDNRITNEFVETYTKTTYRIIGKNKHSSIKPCHWLEQRLMTGRDNRNCYKGVFGIKSNRCLQNTPSLPFCNHQCVFCWRDVEMGSLGSDFSVEPDEPKEIVDEMFRHHKDIIQNHLPLRRYLDNYEIMIDILYYMLMNGDGSYNINSLMNKIHVSKNKIERAVNLLKNQNFIKPVNGFTKFELDNDILCCIDSRDELEVLINRALTSPDDIIQAHTEAMKPNHAAISLDGEPMLYPKMSELIKEFRNHSMTTFIVTNGTLPDKIIELEYLPSQLYITLPAPNEALYKQLCRPMIKNGWEKLNESLALLDSISCRSLVRLTAIKNLNIDKNLIPNYIKIIEKANPNFFEIKGFTLQAKALKIKERLKSDKELHYYFPEYEFLEDFSIKFEELSGFPLIYKNRASRDFLFAVNWDREKDPKLTEG
;
A
#
# COMPACT_ATOMS: atom_id res chain seq x y z
N MET A 1 8.05 17.16 26.72
CA MET A 1 8.62 15.88 27.19
C MET A 1 9.89 15.64 26.38
N LYS A 2 11.03 15.34 27.01
CA LYS A 2 12.23 14.90 26.27
C LYS A 2 11.88 13.59 25.57
N ASN A 3 12.17 13.52 24.28
CA ASN A 3 11.86 12.34 23.50
C ASN A 3 12.78 11.19 23.96
N ARG A 4 12.23 10.15 24.60
CA ARG A 4 13.00 9.02 25.14
C ARG A 4 13.71 8.21 24.04
N PHE A 5 13.32 8.37 22.79
CA PHE A 5 13.88 7.65 21.66
C PHE A 5 15.02 8.40 20.95
N ILE A 6 15.30 9.64 21.35
CA ILE A 6 16.49 10.37 20.90
C ILE A 6 17.34 10.76 22.10
N VAL A 7 18.56 10.28 22.13
CA VAL A 7 19.57 10.60 23.14
C VAL A 7 20.83 11.04 22.40
N ASP A 8 21.37 12.20 22.76
CA ASP A 8 22.56 12.79 22.13
C ASP A 8 22.50 12.80 20.58
N ASN A 9 21.36 13.24 20.04
CA ASN A 9 21.06 13.28 18.59
C ASN A 9 21.14 11.92 17.90
N ARG A 10 20.91 10.83 18.62
CA ARG A 10 20.88 9.46 18.09
C ARG A 10 19.59 8.75 18.44
N ILE A 11 19.08 7.98 17.49
CA ILE A 11 17.92 7.11 17.70
C ILE A 11 18.33 5.92 18.55
N THR A 12 17.58 5.64 19.62
CA THR A 12 17.86 4.59 20.59
C THR A 12 17.55 3.18 20.04
N ASN A 13 18.18 2.16 20.64
CA ASN A 13 17.87 0.77 20.32
C ASN A 13 16.42 0.39 20.70
N GLU A 14 15.87 0.96 21.77
CA GLU A 14 14.47 0.75 22.18
C GLU A 14 13.49 1.12 21.04
N PHE A 15 13.75 2.22 20.33
CA PHE A 15 12.98 2.59 19.15
C PHE A 15 13.11 1.54 18.05
N VAL A 16 14.33 1.12 17.73
CA VAL A 16 14.60 0.12 16.67
C VAL A 16 13.88 -1.20 16.99
N GLU A 17 13.97 -1.71 18.21
CA GLU A 17 13.30 -2.94 18.64
C GLU A 17 11.77 -2.86 18.50
N THR A 18 11.20 -1.71 18.79
CA THR A 18 9.76 -1.49 18.64
C THR A 18 9.32 -1.60 17.19
N TYR A 19 10.06 -0.99 16.27
CA TYR A 19 9.71 -1.01 14.85
C TYR A 19 10.03 -2.35 14.16
N THR A 20 11.11 -3.00 14.53
CA THR A 20 11.47 -4.32 13.95
C THR A 20 10.44 -5.41 14.24
N LYS A 21 9.74 -5.33 15.38
CA LYS A 21 8.61 -6.22 15.70
C LYS A 21 7.44 -6.10 14.72
N THR A 22 7.38 -5.03 13.95
CA THR A 22 6.29 -4.73 13.00
C THR A 22 6.71 -4.88 11.52
N THR A 23 7.69 -5.72 11.24
CA THR A 23 8.21 -6.03 9.89
C THR A 23 9.00 -4.92 9.20
N TYR A 24 9.28 -3.80 9.88
CA TYR A 24 10.18 -2.78 9.37
C TYR A 24 11.63 -3.29 9.36
N ARG A 25 12.38 -2.91 8.32
CA ARG A 25 13.84 -3.05 8.28
C ARG A 25 14.44 -1.68 8.43
N ILE A 26 14.99 -1.40 9.62
CA ILE A 26 15.68 -0.15 9.91
C ILE A 26 17.00 -0.12 9.18
N ILE A 27 17.36 1.01 8.60
CA ILE A 27 18.47 1.22 7.69
C ILE A 27 19.29 2.41 8.15
N GLY A 28 20.58 2.33 7.82
CA GLY A 28 21.56 3.37 8.08
C GLY A 28 22.14 3.34 9.49
N LYS A 29 23.29 3.92 9.62
CA LYS A 29 24.03 4.06 10.90
C LYS A 29 23.24 4.82 11.95
N ASN A 30 22.52 5.86 11.51
CA ASN A 30 21.76 6.76 12.36
C ASN A 30 20.27 6.32 12.50
N LYS A 31 19.87 5.20 11.87
CA LYS A 31 18.58 4.48 12.09
C LYS A 31 17.32 5.28 11.75
N HIS A 32 17.44 6.32 10.94
CA HIS A 32 16.30 7.16 10.56
C HIS A 32 15.62 6.73 9.27
N SER A 33 16.16 5.74 8.57
CA SER A 33 15.62 5.23 7.32
C SER A 33 15.05 3.81 7.48
N SER A 34 14.13 3.44 6.61
CA SER A 34 13.52 2.12 6.68
C SER A 34 12.88 1.69 5.37
N ILE A 35 12.78 0.37 5.18
CA ILE A 35 11.88 -0.25 4.21
C ILE A 35 10.90 -1.21 4.91
N LYS A 36 9.80 -1.47 4.23
CA LYS A 36 8.81 -2.48 4.62
C LYS A 36 8.08 -2.96 3.36
N PRO A 37 7.81 -4.26 3.20
CA PRO A 37 6.93 -4.73 2.14
C PRO A 37 5.53 -4.12 2.33
N CYS A 38 4.99 -3.55 1.27
CA CYS A 38 3.62 -3.05 1.31
C CYS A 38 2.63 -4.22 1.07
N HIS A 39 1.39 -4.03 1.52
CA HIS A 39 0.31 -5.00 1.33
C HIS A 39 0.18 -5.48 -0.14
N TRP A 40 0.31 -4.59 -1.11
CA TRP A 40 0.16 -4.92 -2.53
C TRP A 40 1.34 -5.73 -3.08
N LEU A 41 2.57 -5.46 -2.61
CA LEU A 41 3.73 -6.31 -2.88
C LEU A 41 3.48 -7.73 -2.36
N GLU A 42 3.08 -7.86 -1.08
CA GLU A 42 2.79 -9.16 -0.47
C GLU A 42 1.68 -9.90 -1.21
N GLN A 43 0.58 -9.22 -1.56
CA GLN A 43 -0.51 -9.82 -2.33
C GLN A 43 -0.04 -10.29 -3.71
N ARG A 44 0.77 -9.51 -4.41
CA ARG A 44 1.33 -9.91 -5.71
C ARG A 44 2.23 -11.12 -5.60
N LEU A 45 3.12 -11.17 -4.60
CA LEU A 45 3.99 -12.32 -4.34
C LEU A 45 3.21 -13.59 -3.96
N MET A 46 2.05 -13.42 -3.31
CA MET A 46 1.19 -14.54 -2.93
C MET A 46 0.32 -15.06 -4.08
N THR A 47 -0.07 -14.20 -4.99
CA THR A 47 -1.08 -14.54 -6.00
C THR A 47 -0.58 -14.53 -7.44
N GLY A 48 0.58 -13.96 -7.71
CA GLY A 48 1.08 -13.75 -9.08
C GLY A 48 0.22 -12.82 -9.95
N ARG A 49 -0.98 -12.42 -9.50
CA ARG A 49 -2.00 -11.74 -10.33
C ARG A 49 -1.83 -10.23 -10.39
N ASP A 50 -1.89 -9.67 -11.59
CA ASP A 50 -1.87 -8.22 -11.83
C ASP A 50 -3.15 -7.51 -11.42
N ASN A 51 -4.29 -8.20 -11.41
CA ASN A 51 -5.61 -7.64 -11.11
C ASN A 51 -5.78 -7.12 -9.66
N ARG A 52 -4.77 -7.32 -8.80
CA ARG A 52 -4.70 -6.78 -7.44
C ARG A 52 -3.59 -5.77 -7.28
N ASN A 53 -3.29 -5.01 -8.31
CA ASN A 53 -2.34 -3.93 -8.23
C ASN A 53 -2.83 -2.80 -7.32
N CYS A 54 -1.88 -2.09 -6.71
CA CYS A 54 -2.19 -0.90 -5.93
C CYS A 54 -2.67 0.25 -6.83
N TYR A 55 -3.15 1.33 -6.22
CA TYR A 55 -3.56 2.56 -6.90
C TYR A 55 -2.52 3.11 -7.90
N LYS A 56 -1.23 2.82 -7.72
CA LYS A 56 -0.17 3.23 -8.66
C LYS A 56 -0.19 2.43 -9.97
N GLY A 57 -0.94 1.32 -10.05
CA GLY A 57 -1.06 0.51 -11.27
C GLY A 57 -1.56 1.28 -12.48
N VAL A 58 -2.38 2.33 -12.28
CA VAL A 58 -2.81 3.23 -13.35
C VAL A 58 -1.64 3.92 -14.07
N PHE A 59 -0.52 4.09 -13.38
CA PHE A 59 0.71 4.67 -13.92
C PHE A 59 1.69 3.60 -14.48
N GLY A 60 1.25 2.36 -14.68
CA GLY A 60 2.07 1.27 -15.21
C GLY A 60 2.95 0.57 -14.17
N ILE A 61 2.75 0.84 -12.86
CA ILE A 61 3.60 0.29 -11.80
C ILE A 61 3.10 -1.08 -11.37
N LYS A 62 3.98 -2.08 -11.49
CA LYS A 62 3.77 -3.39 -10.88
C LYS A 62 4.12 -3.32 -9.40
N SER A 63 3.19 -3.73 -8.53
CA SER A 63 3.36 -3.61 -7.08
C SER A 63 4.53 -4.45 -6.53
N ASN A 64 4.86 -5.58 -7.18
CA ASN A 64 6.01 -6.41 -6.81
C ASN A 64 7.37 -5.77 -7.15
N ARG A 65 7.40 -4.78 -8.05
CA ARG A 65 8.62 -4.04 -8.40
C ARG A 65 8.76 -2.71 -7.65
N CYS A 66 7.92 -2.48 -6.64
CA CYS A 66 7.91 -1.24 -5.87
C CYS A 66 8.62 -1.44 -4.52
N LEU A 67 9.67 -0.66 -4.29
CA LEU A 67 10.40 -0.58 -3.02
C LEU A 67 9.77 0.53 -2.17
N GLN A 68 8.94 0.16 -1.18
CA GLN A 68 8.36 1.12 -0.24
C GLN A 68 9.37 1.46 0.85
N ASN A 69 9.66 2.75 1.00
CA ASN A 69 10.70 3.23 1.89
C ASN A 69 10.38 4.57 2.54
N THR A 70 11.18 4.93 3.53
CA THR A 70 11.25 6.27 4.11
C THR A 70 12.66 6.60 4.55
N PRO A 71 13.15 7.82 4.34
CA PRO A 71 14.41 8.30 4.90
C PRO A 71 14.24 9.02 6.24
N SER A 72 13.00 9.18 6.74
CA SER A 72 12.65 9.99 7.91
C SER A 72 11.67 9.28 8.85
N LEU A 73 11.86 7.96 9.03
CA LEU A 73 10.95 7.08 9.78
C LEU A 73 10.37 7.70 11.06
N PRO A 74 11.21 8.29 11.96
CA PRO A 74 10.69 8.79 13.22
C PRO A 74 10.14 10.21 13.15
N PHE A 75 10.39 10.94 12.06
CA PHE A 75 10.14 12.38 11.99
C PHE A 75 8.90 12.71 11.17
N CYS A 76 7.97 13.45 11.77
CA CYS A 76 6.81 14.01 11.08
C CYS A 76 6.29 15.21 11.88
N ASN A 77 5.92 16.26 11.21
CA ASN A 77 5.37 17.46 11.82
C ASN A 77 3.83 17.44 11.94
N HIS A 78 3.20 16.29 11.65
CA HIS A 78 1.78 16.01 11.86
C HIS A 78 1.54 14.81 12.79
N GLN A 79 0.40 14.84 13.49
CA GLN A 79 -0.15 13.74 14.29
C GLN A 79 -1.54 13.34 13.80
N CYS A 80 -1.65 13.05 12.51
CA CYS A 80 -2.93 12.79 11.84
C CYS A 80 -3.75 11.72 12.57
N VAL A 81 -5.04 11.98 12.78
CA VAL A 81 -5.96 11.04 13.44
C VAL A 81 -6.14 9.75 12.65
N PHE A 82 -5.98 9.80 11.34
CA PHE A 82 -6.11 8.67 10.41
C PHE A 82 -4.78 7.98 10.10
N CYS A 83 -3.66 8.41 10.70
CA CYS A 83 -2.36 7.83 10.42
C CYS A 83 -2.30 6.36 10.89
N TRP A 84 -1.85 5.47 10.00
CA TRP A 84 -1.64 4.06 10.32
C TRP A 84 -0.38 3.82 11.18
N ARG A 85 0.47 4.82 11.30
CA ARG A 85 1.64 4.86 12.17
C ARG A 85 1.25 5.07 13.64
N ASP A 86 2.14 4.69 14.55
CA ASP A 86 2.01 4.98 15.98
C ASP A 86 2.40 6.44 16.29
N VAL A 87 1.42 7.35 16.17
CA VAL A 87 1.64 8.77 16.46
C VAL A 87 1.74 9.05 17.97
N GLU A 88 1.32 8.13 18.83
CA GLU A 88 1.42 8.23 20.28
C GLU A 88 2.83 7.90 20.77
N MET A 89 3.53 6.98 20.13
CA MET A 89 4.94 6.67 20.44
C MET A 89 5.90 7.75 19.97
N GLY A 90 5.38 8.68 19.23
CA GLY A 90 6.07 9.86 18.85
C GLY A 90 6.41 9.91 17.37
N SER A 91 5.92 10.94 16.73
CA SER A 91 6.79 11.72 15.88
C SER A 91 7.95 12.15 16.78
N LEU A 92 9.14 11.67 16.50
CA LEU A 92 10.33 12.04 17.27
C LEU A 92 10.68 13.53 17.14
N GLY A 93 9.81 14.30 16.52
CA GLY A 93 9.91 15.75 16.39
C GLY A 93 9.39 16.24 15.05
N SER A 94 9.08 17.54 15.02
CA SER A 94 8.70 18.28 13.81
C SER A 94 9.89 18.54 12.90
N ASP A 95 11.12 18.30 13.38
CA ASP A 95 12.36 18.59 12.70
C ASP A 95 13.25 17.33 12.62
N PHE A 96 14.11 17.27 11.61
CA PHE A 96 15.08 16.20 11.47
C PHE A 96 16.27 16.46 12.40
N SER A 97 16.29 15.81 13.55
CA SER A 97 17.18 16.15 14.68
C SER A 97 18.32 15.14 14.91
N VAL A 98 18.64 14.32 13.92
CA VAL A 98 19.78 13.40 13.94
C VAL A 98 20.70 13.69 12.78
N GLU A 99 21.92 13.16 12.82
CA GLU A 99 22.84 13.23 11.67
C GLU A 99 22.24 12.44 10.49
N PRO A 100 22.11 13.05 9.31
CA PRO A 100 21.57 12.32 8.15
C PRO A 100 22.61 11.34 7.59
N ASP A 101 22.19 10.10 7.40
CA ASP A 101 23.00 9.12 6.67
C ASP A 101 23.13 9.51 5.20
N GLU A 102 24.17 9.04 4.52
CA GLU A 102 24.41 9.34 3.11
C GLU A 102 23.40 8.63 2.21
N PRO A 103 22.83 9.31 1.19
CA PRO A 103 21.85 8.73 0.28
C PRO A 103 22.28 7.40 -0.36
N LYS A 104 23.56 7.32 -0.78
CA LYS A 104 24.10 6.10 -1.36
C LYS A 104 24.08 4.92 -0.38
N GLU A 105 24.50 5.14 0.87
CA GLU A 105 24.50 4.10 1.89
C GLU A 105 23.07 3.62 2.19
N ILE A 106 22.13 4.58 2.28
CA ILE A 106 20.70 4.28 2.49
C ILE A 106 20.16 3.40 1.35
N VAL A 107 20.40 3.78 0.10
CA VAL A 107 19.88 3.06 -1.07
C VAL A 107 20.51 1.69 -1.20
N ASP A 108 21.83 1.55 -1.03
CA ASP A 108 22.52 0.25 -1.05
C ASP A 108 21.96 -0.70 0.01
N GLU A 109 21.73 -0.21 1.22
CA GLU A 109 21.10 -1.02 2.29
C GLU A 109 19.63 -1.35 2.00
N MET A 110 18.87 -0.42 1.42
CA MET A 110 17.48 -0.67 1.00
C MET A 110 17.41 -1.83 0.02
N PHE A 111 18.29 -1.85 -0.99
CA PHE A 111 18.35 -2.96 -1.96
C PHE A 111 18.73 -4.29 -1.31
N ARG A 112 19.72 -4.27 -0.42
CA ARG A 112 20.13 -5.48 0.31
C ARG A 112 18.96 -6.06 1.13
N HIS A 113 18.34 -5.25 1.95
CA HIS A 113 17.20 -5.68 2.78
C HIS A 113 15.96 -6.06 1.96
N HIS A 114 15.72 -5.36 0.83
CA HIS A 114 14.62 -5.73 -0.07
C HIS A 114 14.84 -7.14 -0.64
N LYS A 115 16.04 -7.45 -1.13
CA LYS A 115 16.38 -8.80 -1.60
C LYS A 115 16.20 -9.84 -0.50
N ASP A 116 16.68 -9.57 0.71
CA ASP A 116 16.50 -10.46 1.86
C ASP A 116 15.02 -10.71 2.16
N ILE A 117 14.18 -9.68 2.11
CA ILE A 117 12.73 -9.82 2.31
C ILE A 117 12.13 -10.73 1.24
N ILE A 118 12.46 -10.51 -0.04
CA ILE A 118 11.89 -11.30 -1.14
C ILE A 118 12.38 -12.76 -1.09
N GLN A 119 13.67 -12.99 -0.87
CA GLN A 119 14.25 -14.33 -0.80
C GLN A 119 13.71 -15.15 0.38
N ASN A 120 13.48 -14.49 1.52
CA ASN A 120 12.95 -15.13 2.72
C ASN A 120 11.42 -15.07 2.81
N HIS A 121 10.75 -14.61 1.75
CA HIS A 121 9.30 -14.52 1.72
C HIS A 121 8.69 -15.92 1.68
N LEU A 122 8.29 -16.40 2.83
CA LEU A 122 7.74 -17.74 3.06
C LEU A 122 6.52 -18.16 2.20
N PRO A 123 5.68 -17.24 1.70
CA PRO A 123 4.49 -17.62 0.92
C PRO A 123 4.78 -18.44 -0.32
N LEU A 124 5.85 -18.19 -1.07
CA LEU A 124 6.14 -18.95 -2.29
C LEU A 124 6.24 -20.46 -2.00
N ARG A 125 7.08 -20.87 -1.05
CA ARG A 125 7.25 -22.26 -0.68
C ARG A 125 5.94 -22.87 -0.15
N ARG A 126 5.23 -22.11 0.71
CA ARG A 126 3.92 -22.56 1.23
C ARG A 126 2.86 -22.66 0.16
N TYR A 127 2.90 -21.79 -0.84
CA TYR A 127 1.97 -21.83 -1.97
C TYR A 127 2.24 -23.06 -2.82
N LEU A 128 3.48 -23.30 -3.23
CA LEU A 128 3.86 -24.48 -4.02
C LEU A 128 3.51 -25.77 -3.27
N ASP A 129 3.84 -25.87 -1.98
CA ASP A 129 3.45 -27.00 -1.13
C ASP A 129 1.91 -27.21 -1.09
N ASN A 130 1.13 -26.13 -1.00
CA ASN A 130 -0.33 -26.22 -0.95
C ASN A 130 -0.92 -26.54 -2.32
N TYR A 131 -0.35 -26.01 -3.40
CA TYR A 131 -0.81 -26.25 -4.77
C TYR A 131 -0.76 -27.74 -5.10
N GLU A 132 0.37 -28.39 -4.91
CA GLU A 132 0.54 -29.83 -5.11
C GLU A 132 -0.46 -30.63 -4.24
N ILE A 133 -0.59 -30.28 -2.97
CA ILE A 133 -1.53 -30.95 -2.07
C ILE A 133 -2.98 -30.76 -2.52
N MET A 134 -3.34 -29.62 -3.07
CA MET A 134 -4.68 -29.36 -3.59
C MET A 134 -4.97 -30.26 -4.80
N ILE A 135 -4.03 -30.39 -5.72
CA ILE A 135 -4.12 -31.31 -6.87
C ILE A 135 -4.26 -32.74 -6.37
N ASP A 136 -3.43 -33.18 -5.44
CA ASP A 136 -3.48 -34.53 -4.89
C ASP A 136 -4.83 -34.84 -4.20
N ILE A 137 -5.37 -33.87 -3.44
CA ILE A 137 -6.69 -34.01 -2.81
C ILE A 137 -7.78 -34.18 -3.86
N LEU A 138 -7.84 -33.26 -4.84
CA LEU A 138 -8.90 -33.32 -5.86
C LEU A 138 -8.78 -34.55 -6.74
N TYR A 139 -7.57 -34.90 -7.17
CA TYR A 139 -7.34 -36.10 -7.95
C TYR A 139 -7.72 -37.37 -7.21
N TYR A 140 -7.35 -37.47 -5.91
CA TYR A 140 -7.77 -38.59 -5.09
C TYR A 140 -9.30 -38.67 -4.94
N MET A 141 -9.98 -37.55 -4.72
CA MET A 141 -11.43 -37.48 -4.60
C MET A 141 -12.12 -37.87 -5.91
N LEU A 142 -11.62 -37.41 -7.07
CA LEU A 142 -12.13 -37.76 -8.40
C LEU A 142 -12.01 -39.25 -8.68
N MET A 143 -10.83 -39.83 -8.42
CA MET A 143 -10.58 -41.25 -8.72
C MET A 143 -11.32 -42.23 -7.79
N ASN A 144 -11.79 -41.78 -6.63
CA ASN A 144 -12.48 -42.62 -5.65
C ASN A 144 -13.99 -42.39 -5.57
N GLY A 145 -14.56 -41.56 -6.45
CA GLY A 145 -16.00 -41.36 -6.64
C GLY A 145 -16.71 -40.53 -5.58
N ASP A 146 -18.04 -40.52 -5.62
CA ASP A 146 -18.96 -39.61 -4.89
C ASP A 146 -19.03 -39.84 -3.36
N GLY A 147 -17.90 -40.01 -2.71
CA GLY A 147 -17.81 -40.13 -1.27
C GLY A 147 -17.63 -38.76 -0.58
N SER A 148 -18.17 -38.64 0.64
CA SER A 148 -17.81 -37.52 1.51
C SER A 148 -16.50 -37.81 2.24
N TYR A 149 -15.57 -36.87 2.19
CA TYR A 149 -14.23 -36.99 2.75
C TYR A 149 -14.04 -36.10 4.00
N ASN A 150 -13.15 -36.47 4.88
CA ASN A 150 -12.73 -35.66 6.01
C ASN A 150 -11.22 -35.50 6.08
N ILE A 151 -10.74 -34.57 6.89
CA ILE A 151 -9.31 -34.25 7.07
C ILE A 151 -8.47 -35.50 7.37
N ASN A 152 -8.95 -36.38 8.27
CA ASN A 152 -8.20 -37.57 8.68
C ASN A 152 -8.10 -38.61 7.56
N SER A 153 -9.18 -38.78 6.76
CA SER A 153 -9.16 -39.69 5.63
C SER A 153 -8.16 -39.21 4.55
N LEU A 154 -8.13 -37.91 4.28
CA LEU A 154 -7.18 -37.34 3.32
C LEU A 154 -5.73 -37.41 3.80
N MET A 155 -5.48 -37.13 5.10
CA MET A 155 -4.13 -37.31 5.70
C MET A 155 -3.56 -38.70 5.46
N ASN A 156 -4.37 -39.72 5.73
CA ASN A 156 -3.92 -41.11 5.63
C ASN A 156 -3.64 -41.57 4.20
N LYS A 157 -4.24 -40.88 3.21
CA LYS A 157 -4.10 -41.25 1.79
C LYS A 157 -3.05 -40.42 1.06
N ILE A 158 -2.92 -39.15 1.41
CA ILE A 158 -1.97 -38.22 0.76
C ILE A 158 -0.64 -38.19 1.52
N HIS A 159 -0.57 -38.78 2.72
CA HIS A 159 0.64 -38.85 3.56
C HIS A 159 1.24 -37.47 3.91
N VAL A 160 0.38 -36.48 4.13
CA VAL A 160 0.76 -35.10 4.48
C VAL A 160 0.20 -34.72 5.83
N SER A 161 0.92 -33.84 6.56
CA SER A 161 0.50 -33.42 7.90
C SER A 161 -0.87 -32.73 7.91
N LYS A 162 -1.59 -32.87 9.01
CA LYS A 162 -2.94 -32.32 9.22
C LYS A 162 -3.03 -30.83 8.87
N ASN A 163 -2.08 -30.02 9.34
CA ASN A 163 -2.07 -28.58 9.10
C ASN A 163 -1.92 -28.21 7.61
N LYS A 164 -1.23 -29.03 6.81
CA LYS A 164 -1.10 -28.82 5.38
C LYS A 164 -2.39 -29.19 4.65
N ILE A 165 -3.02 -30.33 5.00
CA ILE A 165 -4.32 -30.74 4.47
C ILE A 165 -5.40 -29.69 4.80
N GLU A 166 -5.49 -29.23 6.05
CA GLU A 166 -6.48 -28.21 6.44
C GLU A 166 -6.36 -26.93 5.62
N ARG A 167 -5.13 -26.47 5.36
CA ARG A 167 -4.88 -25.30 4.51
C ARG A 167 -5.33 -25.52 3.08
N ALA A 168 -4.94 -26.63 2.46
CA ALA A 168 -5.33 -26.97 1.12
C ALA A 168 -6.84 -27.10 0.97
N VAL A 169 -7.50 -27.80 1.89
CA VAL A 169 -8.97 -27.94 1.93
C VAL A 169 -9.66 -26.58 2.05
N ASN A 170 -9.16 -25.66 2.88
CA ASN A 170 -9.73 -24.32 3.00
C ASN A 170 -9.57 -23.51 1.70
N LEU A 171 -8.45 -23.64 1.01
CA LEU A 171 -8.25 -23.03 -0.30
C LEU A 171 -9.23 -23.59 -1.33
N LEU A 172 -9.39 -24.91 -1.39
CA LEU A 172 -10.33 -25.58 -2.29
C LEU A 172 -11.79 -25.16 -2.03
N LYS A 173 -12.18 -25.04 -0.76
CA LYS A 173 -13.51 -24.51 -0.39
C LYS A 173 -13.71 -23.07 -0.86
N ASN A 174 -12.73 -22.21 -0.64
CA ASN A 174 -12.80 -20.81 -1.04
C ASN A 174 -12.88 -20.60 -2.56
N GLN A 175 -12.48 -21.61 -3.33
CA GLN A 175 -12.53 -21.60 -4.80
C GLN A 175 -13.72 -22.43 -5.34
N ASN A 176 -14.59 -22.94 -4.46
CA ASN A 176 -15.75 -23.76 -4.78
C ASN A 176 -15.43 -25.08 -5.50
N PHE A 177 -14.22 -25.63 -5.34
CA PHE A 177 -13.91 -26.98 -5.87
C PHE A 177 -14.50 -28.08 -5.01
N ILE A 178 -14.69 -27.80 -3.73
CA ILE A 178 -15.32 -28.71 -2.77
C ILE A 178 -16.33 -27.95 -1.90
N LYS A 179 -17.40 -28.63 -1.53
CA LYS A 179 -18.45 -28.08 -0.65
C LYS A 179 -18.56 -28.85 0.66
N PRO A 180 -18.90 -28.18 1.78
CA PRO A 180 -19.08 -28.86 3.06
C PRO A 180 -20.36 -29.69 3.09
N VAL A 181 -20.28 -30.85 3.77
CA VAL A 181 -21.41 -31.76 4.04
C VAL A 181 -21.48 -32.01 5.55
N ASN A 182 -22.67 -32.10 6.10
CA ASN A 182 -22.92 -32.45 7.51
C ASN A 182 -22.09 -31.66 8.54
N GLY A 183 -22.30 -30.35 8.64
CA GLY A 183 -21.75 -29.54 9.74
C GLY A 183 -20.26 -29.23 9.61
N PHE A 184 -19.71 -29.11 8.39
CA PHE A 184 -18.32 -28.70 8.09
C PHE A 184 -17.22 -29.71 8.41
N THR A 185 -17.53 -30.89 8.90
CA THR A 185 -16.55 -31.95 9.21
C THR A 185 -16.19 -32.81 8.01
N LYS A 186 -17.06 -32.87 7.02
CA LYS A 186 -16.89 -33.60 5.75
C LYS A 186 -17.05 -32.67 4.56
N PHE A 187 -16.50 -33.05 3.42
CA PHE A 187 -16.62 -32.33 2.16
C PHE A 187 -16.75 -33.31 1.00
N GLU A 188 -17.40 -32.84 -0.05
CA GLU A 188 -17.56 -33.55 -1.33
C GLU A 188 -17.10 -32.66 -2.47
N LEU A 189 -16.83 -33.27 -3.64
CA LEU A 189 -16.51 -32.51 -4.86
C LEU A 189 -17.70 -31.66 -5.29
N ASP A 190 -17.41 -30.50 -5.86
CA ASP A 190 -18.42 -29.75 -6.60
C ASP A 190 -18.46 -30.28 -8.05
N ASN A 191 -19.42 -31.18 -8.29
CA ASN A 191 -19.53 -31.89 -9.58
C ASN A 191 -19.84 -30.98 -10.76
N ASP A 192 -20.41 -29.78 -10.54
CA ASP A 192 -20.70 -28.82 -11.61
C ASP A 192 -19.41 -28.30 -12.26
N ILE A 193 -18.29 -28.30 -11.52
CA ILE A 193 -16.98 -27.82 -12.00
C ILE A 193 -16.12 -28.98 -12.55
N LEU A 194 -16.26 -30.19 -12.02
CA LEU A 194 -15.32 -31.30 -12.20
C LEU A 194 -15.86 -32.43 -13.07
N CYS A 195 -17.08 -32.32 -13.59
CA CYS A 195 -17.79 -33.40 -14.31
C CYS A 195 -17.12 -33.90 -15.58
N CYS A 196 -16.11 -33.24 -16.11
CA CYS A 196 -15.46 -33.55 -17.37
C CYS A 196 -13.94 -33.75 -17.26
N ILE A 197 -13.44 -34.07 -16.06
CA ILE A 197 -12.00 -34.21 -15.79
C ILE A 197 -11.69 -35.68 -15.53
N ASP A 198 -10.88 -36.26 -16.40
CA ASP A 198 -10.52 -37.68 -16.37
C ASP A 198 -9.02 -37.90 -16.01
N SER A 199 -8.22 -36.85 -15.96
CA SER A 199 -6.79 -36.96 -15.73
C SER A 199 -6.25 -35.89 -14.75
N ARG A 200 -5.07 -36.19 -14.16
CA ARG A 200 -4.35 -35.21 -13.31
C ARG A 200 -3.97 -33.96 -14.10
N ASP A 201 -3.55 -34.12 -15.35
CA ASP A 201 -3.12 -32.99 -16.19
C ASP A 201 -4.28 -32.05 -16.51
N GLU A 202 -5.47 -32.59 -16.81
CA GLU A 202 -6.68 -31.76 -16.98
C GLU A 202 -7.09 -31.04 -15.73
N LEU A 203 -6.97 -31.71 -14.58
CA LEU A 203 -7.21 -31.08 -13.27
C LEU A 203 -6.21 -29.95 -13.02
N GLU A 204 -4.94 -30.13 -13.32
CA GLU A 204 -3.92 -29.07 -13.23
C GLU A 204 -4.26 -27.87 -14.12
N VAL A 205 -4.69 -28.11 -15.36
CA VAL A 205 -5.15 -27.03 -16.27
C VAL A 205 -6.34 -26.28 -15.70
N LEU A 206 -7.31 -26.99 -15.14
CA LEU A 206 -8.49 -26.36 -14.50
C LEU A 206 -8.10 -25.54 -13.30
N ILE A 207 -7.28 -26.08 -12.39
CA ILE A 207 -6.80 -25.40 -11.20
C ILE A 207 -5.97 -24.16 -11.58
N ASN A 208 -5.11 -24.27 -12.60
CA ASN A 208 -4.33 -23.15 -13.12
C ASN A 208 -5.19 -22.03 -13.69
N ARG A 209 -6.34 -22.34 -14.27
CA ARG A 209 -7.31 -21.32 -14.72
C ARG A 209 -8.04 -20.64 -13.57
N ALA A 210 -8.40 -21.39 -12.54
CA ALA A 210 -9.14 -20.90 -11.38
C ALA A 210 -8.22 -20.26 -10.34
N LEU A 211 -7.04 -20.81 -10.13
CA LEU A 211 -5.97 -20.30 -9.26
C LEU A 211 -4.88 -19.67 -10.13
N THR A 212 -4.02 -18.91 -9.49
CA THR A 212 -2.80 -18.44 -10.15
C THR A 212 -1.83 -19.61 -10.33
N SER A 213 -1.24 -19.72 -11.51
CA SER A 213 -0.25 -20.76 -11.76
C SER A 213 1.00 -20.57 -10.90
N PRO A 214 1.72 -21.65 -10.55
CA PRO A 214 3.03 -21.54 -9.89
C PRO A 214 4.01 -20.63 -10.65
N ASP A 215 3.99 -20.66 -11.97
CA ASP A 215 4.86 -19.86 -12.83
C ASP A 215 4.61 -18.34 -12.65
N ASP A 216 3.35 -17.91 -12.56
CA ASP A 216 3.02 -16.50 -12.30
C ASP A 216 3.59 -16.02 -10.96
N ILE A 217 3.57 -16.86 -9.93
CA ILE A 217 4.13 -16.56 -8.62
C ILE A 217 5.66 -16.52 -8.68
N ILE A 218 6.28 -17.48 -9.35
CA ILE A 218 7.75 -17.51 -9.56
C ILE A 218 8.17 -16.28 -10.34
N GLN A 219 7.43 -15.92 -11.38
CA GLN A 219 7.67 -14.70 -12.15
C GLN A 219 7.56 -13.46 -11.27
N ALA A 220 6.49 -13.33 -10.46
CA ALA A 220 6.30 -12.20 -9.57
C ALA A 220 7.47 -12.04 -8.56
N HIS A 221 7.98 -13.15 -8.02
CA HIS A 221 9.15 -13.15 -7.15
C HIS A 221 10.43 -12.77 -7.90
N THR A 222 10.63 -13.29 -9.11
CA THR A 222 11.80 -12.97 -9.95
C THR A 222 11.84 -11.48 -10.31
N GLU A 223 10.69 -10.91 -10.69
CA GLU A 223 10.55 -9.48 -10.95
C GLU A 223 10.82 -8.65 -9.68
N ALA A 224 10.32 -9.10 -8.52
CA ALA A 224 10.49 -8.39 -7.25
C ALA A 224 11.95 -8.29 -6.79
N MET A 225 12.83 -9.20 -7.21
CA MET A 225 14.27 -9.13 -6.93
C MET A 225 14.95 -7.92 -7.58
N LYS A 226 14.30 -7.29 -8.57
CA LYS A 226 14.80 -6.13 -9.30
C LYS A 226 13.75 -5.01 -9.25
N PRO A 227 13.61 -4.31 -8.11
CA PRO A 227 12.66 -3.19 -8.01
C PRO A 227 13.10 -2.07 -8.96
N ASN A 228 12.13 -1.39 -9.58
CA ASN A 228 12.36 -0.25 -10.47
C ASN A 228 11.54 0.98 -10.09
N HIS A 229 10.83 0.93 -8.95
CA HIS A 229 10.05 2.04 -8.43
C HIS A 229 10.35 2.24 -6.94
N ALA A 230 10.81 3.42 -6.54
CA ALA A 230 11.02 3.81 -5.16
C ALA A 230 9.81 4.63 -4.67
N ALA A 231 9.03 4.06 -3.74
CA ALA A 231 7.90 4.74 -3.11
C ALA A 231 8.34 5.32 -1.76
N ILE A 232 8.68 6.60 -1.74
CA ILE A 232 9.08 7.35 -0.55
C ILE A 232 7.81 7.83 0.16
N SER A 233 7.16 6.89 0.86
CA SER A 233 5.81 7.08 1.40
C SER A 233 5.48 6.16 2.57
N LEU A 234 6.50 5.52 3.17
CA LEU A 234 6.27 4.48 4.16
C LEU A 234 5.81 5.06 5.50
N ASP A 235 6.58 5.96 6.08
CA ASP A 235 6.32 6.54 7.40
C ASP A 235 7.10 7.85 7.54
N GLY A 236 6.68 8.71 8.49
CA GLY A 236 7.27 10.02 8.67
C GLY A 236 6.86 11.03 7.58
N GLU A 237 7.48 12.22 7.63
CA GLU A 237 7.40 13.21 6.56
C GLU A 237 8.71 13.20 5.77
N PRO A 238 8.71 12.71 4.53
CA PRO A 238 9.95 12.51 3.79
C PRO A 238 10.72 13.81 3.53
N MET A 239 10.02 14.93 3.32
CA MET A 239 10.67 16.22 3.05
C MET A 239 11.43 16.79 4.24
N LEU A 240 11.34 16.19 5.44
CA LEU A 240 12.21 16.52 6.56
C LEU A 240 13.64 16.01 6.39
N TYR A 241 13.85 14.98 5.56
CA TYR A 241 15.20 14.46 5.32
C TYR A 241 16.03 15.46 4.53
N PRO A 242 17.19 15.94 5.07
CA PRO A 242 17.91 17.08 4.48
C PRO A 242 18.50 16.82 3.08
N LYS A 243 18.82 15.55 2.77
CA LYS A 243 19.46 15.15 1.49
C LYS A 243 18.45 14.48 0.56
N MET A 244 17.20 14.99 0.51
CA MET A 244 16.15 14.38 -0.32
C MET A 244 16.45 14.45 -1.82
N SER A 245 17.02 15.57 -2.26
CA SER A 245 17.40 15.76 -3.67
C SER A 245 18.42 14.72 -4.12
N GLU A 246 19.45 14.51 -3.32
CA GLU A 246 20.52 13.54 -3.57
C GLU A 246 19.97 12.09 -3.46
N LEU A 247 19.00 11.83 -2.57
CA LEU A 247 18.34 10.53 -2.48
C LEU A 247 17.56 10.21 -3.77
N ILE A 248 16.85 11.18 -4.32
CA ILE A 248 16.17 11.04 -5.63
C ILE A 248 17.18 10.74 -6.72
N LYS A 249 18.29 11.49 -6.75
CA LYS A 249 19.40 11.26 -7.70
C LYS A 249 19.92 9.84 -7.60
N GLU A 250 20.15 9.35 -6.37
CA GLU A 250 20.69 8.01 -6.16
C GLU A 250 19.72 6.92 -6.66
N PHE A 251 18.42 7.03 -6.42
CA PHE A 251 17.45 6.11 -7.03
C PHE A 251 17.46 6.17 -8.56
N ARG A 252 17.63 7.36 -9.16
CA ARG A 252 17.76 7.50 -10.61
C ARG A 252 19.01 6.82 -11.16
N ASN A 253 20.14 6.87 -10.43
CA ASN A 253 21.37 6.16 -10.78
C ASN A 253 21.15 4.64 -10.87
N HIS A 254 20.17 4.12 -10.12
CA HIS A 254 19.72 2.73 -10.17
C HIS A 254 18.57 2.50 -11.19
N SER A 255 18.33 3.43 -12.12
CA SER A 255 17.25 3.37 -13.12
C SER A 255 15.85 3.20 -12.50
N MET A 256 15.62 3.76 -11.31
CA MET A 256 14.34 3.72 -10.64
C MET A 256 13.54 5.01 -10.84
N THR A 257 12.24 4.87 -11.01
CA THR A 257 11.34 6.01 -10.83
C THR A 257 11.08 6.26 -9.34
N THR A 258 10.83 7.51 -8.97
CA THR A 258 10.64 7.93 -7.58
C THR A 258 9.28 8.57 -7.37
N PHE A 259 8.61 8.16 -6.29
CA PHE A 259 7.31 8.69 -5.86
C PHE A 259 7.44 9.22 -4.45
N ILE A 260 7.25 10.52 -4.28
CA ILE A 260 7.25 11.15 -2.96
C ILE A 260 5.81 11.45 -2.57
N VAL A 261 5.43 11.05 -1.35
CA VAL A 261 4.15 11.42 -0.74
C VAL A 261 4.43 12.27 0.49
N THR A 262 4.14 13.55 0.39
CA THR A 262 4.37 14.54 1.45
C THR A 262 3.05 15.08 2.00
N ASN A 263 3.09 15.58 3.23
CA ASN A 263 1.99 16.34 3.82
C ASN A 263 1.94 17.80 3.32
N GLY A 264 2.90 18.22 2.51
CA GLY A 264 2.93 19.52 1.85
C GLY A 264 3.25 20.72 2.75
N THR A 265 3.74 20.52 3.97
CA THR A 265 4.00 21.63 4.89
C THR A 265 5.42 22.19 4.83
N LEU A 266 6.18 21.80 3.84
CA LEU A 266 7.57 22.22 3.63
C LEU A 266 7.77 22.73 2.18
N PRO A 267 7.10 23.85 1.79
CA PRO A 267 7.19 24.40 0.44
C PRO A 267 8.62 24.75 0.04
N ASP A 268 9.42 25.31 0.94
CA ASP A 268 10.81 25.65 0.68
C ASP A 268 11.64 24.42 0.27
N LYS A 269 11.39 23.27 0.93
CA LYS A 269 12.08 22.01 0.61
C LYS A 269 11.67 21.44 -0.75
N ILE A 270 10.46 21.71 -1.21
CA ILE A 270 10.02 21.33 -2.56
C ILE A 270 10.72 22.22 -3.60
N ILE A 271 10.85 23.51 -3.34
CA ILE A 271 11.53 24.48 -4.21
C ILE A 271 13.04 24.16 -4.31
N GLU A 272 13.65 23.75 -3.20
CA GLU A 272 15.09 23.42 -3.13
C GLU A 272 15.47 22.11 -3.83
N LEU A 273 14.53 21.31 -4.33
CA LEU A 273 14.84 20.05 -5.02
C LEU A 273 15.56 20.31 -6.35
N GLU A 274 16.84 20.04 -6.41
CA GLU A 274 17.62 20.01 -7.66
C GLU A 274 17.19 18.86 -8.57
N TYR A 275 16.90 17.68 -7.97
CA TYR A 275 16.39 16.50 -8.65
C TYR A 275 14.94 16.29 -8.25
N LEU A 276 14.00 16.48 -9.20
CA LEU A 276 12.57 16.25 -8.95
C LEU A 276 12.25 14.76 -8.97
N PRO A 277 11.27 14.27 -8.17
CA PRO A 277 10.79 12.91 -8.29
C PRO A 277 10.09 12.68 -9.64
N SER A 278 9.90 11.43 -10.02
CA SER A 278 9.04 11.11 -11.19
C SER A 278 7.60 11.53 -10.94
N GLN A 279 7.14 11.47 -9.69
CA GLN A 279 5.82 11.93 -9.29
C GLN A 279 5.81 12.46 -7.85
N LEU A 280 5.23 13.64 -7.66
CA LEU A 280 5.04 14.28 -6.35
C LEU A 280 3.55 14.19 -5.95
N TYR A 281 3.28 13.61 -4.80
CA TYR A 281 1.97 13.58 -4.16
C TYR A 281 1.94 14.58 -3.00
N ILE A 282 0.99 15.49 -2.99
CA ILE A 282 0.68 16.34 -1.83
C ILE A 282 -0.66 15.88 -1.24
N THR A 283 -0.68 15.59 0.05
CA THR A 283 -1.90 15.20 0.75
C THR A 283 -2.72 16.43 1.11
N LEU A 284 -3.95 16.51 0.58
CA LEU A 284 -4.96 17.50 0.94
C LEU A 284 -6.04 16.82 1.82
N PRO A 285 -5.91 16.85 3.14
CA PRO A 285 -6.79 16.08 4.04
C PRO A 285 -8.14 16.77 4.32
N ALA A 286 -8.26 18.06 3.99
CA ALA A 286 -9.43 18.87 4.32
C ALA A 286 -9.56 20.05 3.36
N PRO A 287 -10.78 20.61 3.18
CA PRO A 287 -11.01 21.72 2.28
C PRO A 287 -10.95 23.10 3.01
N ASN A 288 -10.59 23.10 4.29
CA ASN A 288 -10.43 24.29 5.11
C ASN A 288 -9.50 24.05 6.30
N GLU A 289 -9.03 25.15 6.90
CA GLU A 289 -8.06 25.13 7.99
C GLU A 289 -8.59 24.46 9.27
N ALA A 290 -9.86 24.68 9.61
CA ALA A 290 -10.45 24.16 10.85
C ALA A 290 -10.46 22.63 10.83
N LEU A 291 -10.92 22.03 9.73
CA LEU A 291 -10.93 20.59 9.55
C LEU A 291 -9.51 20.02 9.37
N TYR A 292 -8.61 20.74 8.70
CA TYR A 292 -7.20 20.37 8.61
C TYR A 292 -6.57 20.26 10.02
N LYS A 293 -6.76 21.25 10.87
CA LYS A 293 -6.24 21.22 12.27
C LYS A 293 -6.80 20.04 13.06
N GLN A 294 -8.09 19.75 12.89
CA GLN A 294 -8.74 18.63 13.55
C GLN A 294 -8.17 17.27 13.09
N LEU A 295 -7.98 17.09 11.80
CA LEU A 295 -7.58 15.80 11.21
C LEU A 295 -6.08 15.58 11.28
N CYS A 296 -5.26 16.60 11.00
CA CYS A 296 -3.81 16.48 10.93
C CYS A 296 -3.07 16.80 12.23
N ARG A 297 -3.69 17.56 13.12
CA ARG A 297 -3.09 17.98 14.39
C ARG A 297 -1.63 18.43 14.21
N PRO A 298 -1.40 19.50 13.42
CA PRO A 298 -0.05 19.95 13.09
C PRO A 298 0.71 20.39 14.35
N MET A 299 2.00 20.05 14.42
CA MET A 299 2.91 20.46 15.48
C MET A 299 3.70 21.73 15.12
N ILE A 300 3.47 22.25 13.94
CA ILE A 300 4.10 23.46 13.41
C ILE A 300 3.08 24.60 13.33
N LYS A 301 3.59 25.83 13.36
CA LYS A 301 2.78 27.01 13.07
C LYS A 301 2.53 27.14 11.57
N ASN A 302 1.39 27.73 11.19
CA ASN A 302 1.03 28.04 9.81
C ASN A 302 1.06 26.81 8.88
N GLY A 303 0.69 25.63 9.40
CA GLY A 303 0.71 24.40 8.60
C GLY A 303 -0.28 24.40 7.44
N TRP A 304 -1.42 25.09 7.60
CA TRP A 304 -2.42 25.25 6.55
C TRP A 304 -1.93 26.17 5.43
N GLU A 305 -1.33 27.30 5.80
CA GLU A 305 -0.74 28.26 4.87
C GLU A 305 0.39 27.60 4.07
N LYS A 306 1.31 26.91 4.74
CA LYS A 306 2.40 26.18 4.10
C LYS A 306 1.92 25.08 3.16
N LEU A 307 0.85 24.35 3.52
CA LEU A 307 0.22 23.39 2.63
C LEU A 307 -0.29 24.08 1.35
N ASN A 308 -0.97 25.22 1.48
CA ASN A 308 -1.47 25.96 0.33
C ASN A 308 -0.35 26.56 -0.54
N GLU A 309 0.76 26.98 0.06
CA GLU A 309 1.97 27.38 -0.64
C GLU A 309 2.53 26.21 -1.47
N SER A 310 2.66 25.02 -0.88
CA SER A 310 3.10 23.82 -1.61
C SER A 310 2.15 23.42 -2.72
N LEU A 311 0.84 23.54 -2.51
CA LEU A 311 -0.17 23.26 -3.54
C LEU A 311 -0.02 24.23 -4.72
N ALA A 312 0.26 25.51 -4.45
CA ALA A 312 0.44 26.52 -5.49
C ALA A 312 1.70 26.28 -6.36
N LEU A 313 2.69 25.51 -5.88
CA LEU A 313 3.85 25.14 -6.68
C LEU A 313 3.55 24.12 -7.78
N LEU A 314 2.42 23.37 -7.65
CA LEU A 314 2.13 22.25 -8.56
C LEU A 314 1.85 22.68 -9.99
N ASP A 315 1.33 23.88 -10.21
CA ASP A 315 1.10 24.45 -11.53
C ASP A 315 2.39 24.63 -12.34
N SER A 316 3.51 24.90 -11.68
CA SER A 316 4.80 25.19 -12.31
C SER A 316 5.83 24.05 -12.20
N ILE A 317 5.53 22.99 -11.43
CA ILE A 317 6.48 21.91 -11.23
C ILE A 317 6.59 21.02 -12.47
N SER A 318 7.81 20.70 -12.90
CA SER A 318 8.07 19.93 -14.13
C SER A 318 7.97 18.40 -13.97
N CYS A 319 7.64 17.88 -12.78
CA CYS A 319 7.35 16.47 -12.58
C CYS A 319 5.84 16.23 -12.52
N ARG A 320 5.42 14.97 -12.72
CA ARG A 320 4.01 14.62 -12.55
C ARG A 320 3.54 14.95 -11.13
N SER A 321 2.46 15.71 -11.02
CA SER A 321 1.91 16.18 -9.75
C SER A 321 0.55 15.56 -9.46
N LEU A 322 0.31 15.21 -8.20
CA LEU A 322 -0.93 14.63 -7.75
C LEU A 322 -1.33 15.17 -6.37
N VAL A 323 -2.56 15.61 -6.25
CA VAL A 323 -3.16 15.96 -4.96
C VAL A 323 -4.02 14.80 -4.48
N ARG A 324 -3.79 14.33 -3.25
CA ARG A 324 -4.50 13.20 -2.65
C ARG A 324 -5.39 13.62 -1.49
N LEU A 325 -6.67 13.29 -1.58
CA LEU A 325 -7.62 13.32 -0.48
C LEU A 325 -7.66 11.92 0.18
N THR A 326 -7.21 11.82 1.43
CA THR A 326 -7.52 10.65 2.26
C THR A 326 -8.95 10.79 2.78
N ALA A 327 -9.85 10.06 2.15
CA ALA A 327 -11.29 10.16 2.36
C ALA A 327 -11.74 9.40 3.62
N ILE A 328 -12.30 10.11 4.59
CA ILE A 328 -12.80 9.57 5.86
C ILE A 328 -14.29 9.87 5.95
N LYS A 329 -15.11 8.82 5.96
CA LYS A 329 -16.57 8.94 6.02
C LYS A 329 -16.99 9.77 7.24
N ASN A 330 -17.99 10.61 7.08
CA ASN A 330 -18.54 11.51 8.09
C ASN A 330 -17.56 12.54 8.69
N LEU A 331 -16.40 12.75 8.06
CA LEU A 331 -15.45 13.78 8.47
C LEU A 331 -15.12 14.75 7.33
N ASN A 332 -14.51 14.28 6.26
CA ASN A 332 -13.99 15.14 5.21
C ASN A 332 -14.56 14.88 3.80
N ILE A 333 -15.50 13.95 3.67
CA ILE A 333 -16.15 13.60 2.40
C ILE A 333 -17.68 13.79 2.46
N ASP A 334 -18.13 14.95 2.96
CA ASP A 334 -19.49 15.42 2.78
C ASP A 334 -19.62 16.13 1.44
N LYS A 335 -20.72 15.87 0.68
CA LYS A 335 -20.97 16.50 -0.63
C LYS A 335 -20.99 18.02 -0.58
N ASN A 336 -21.36 18.61 0.54
CA ASN A 336 -21.34 20.07 0.75
C ASN A 336 -19.92 20.66 0.77
N LEU A 337 -18.90 19.81 1.00
CA LEU A 337 -17.50 20.24 0.98
C LEU A 337 -16.89 20.25 -0.43
N ILE A 338 -17.52 19.61 -1.40
CA ILE A 338 -17.00 19.46 -2.77
C ILE A 338 -16.62 20.82 -3.39
N PRO A 339 -17.45 21.89 -3.34
CA PRO A 339 -17.07 23.17 -3.93
C PRO A 339 -15.78 23.77 -3.36
N ASN A 340 -15.50 23.52 -2.08
CA ASN A 340 -14.28 24.01 -1.45
C ASN A 340 -13.03 23.22 -1.90
N TYR A 341 -13.16 21.88 -2.08
CA TYR A 341 -12.11 21.08 -2.69
C TYR A 341 -11.82 21.54 -4.13
N ILE A 342 -12.85 21.74 -4.93
CA ILE A 342 -12.72 22.18 -6.32
C ILE A 342 -11.88 23.46 -6.40
N LYS A 343 -12.23 24.49 -5.60
CA LYS A 343 -11.48 25.76 -5.58
C LYS A 343 -9.99 25.59 -5.27
N ILE A 344 -9.65 24.66 -4.36
CA ILE A 344 -8.26 24.40 -4.01
C ILE A 344 -7.55 23.68 -5.16
N ILE A 345 -8.20 22.67 -5.76
CA ILE A 345 -7.64 21.88 -6.86
C ILE A 345 -7.47 22.74 -8.12
N GLU A 346 -8.44 23.57 -8.48
CA GLU A 346 -8.34 24.52 -9.60
C GLU A 346 -7.14 25.46 -9.42
N LYS A 347 -6.98 26.02 -8.21
CA LYS A 347 -5.85 26.91 -7.90
C LYS A 347 -4.50 26.17 -7.92
N ALA A 348 -4.45 24.93 -7.46
CA ALA A 348 -3.24 24.12 -7.41
C ALA A 348 -2.86 23.55 -8.80
N ASN A 349 -3.84 23.39 -9.69
CA ASN A 349 -3.72 22.91 -11.07
C ASN A 349 -2.79 21.68 -11.23
N PRO A 350 -2.94 20.61 -10.39
CA PRO A 350 -2.08 19.43 -10.50
C PRO A 350 -2.41 18.62 -11.79
N ASN A 351 -1.55 17.70 -12.19
CA ASN A 351 -1.93 16.78 -13.26
C ASN A 351 -3.11 15.89 -12.85
N PHE A 352 -3.14 15.44 -11.59
CA PHE A 352 -4.20 14.56 -11.10
C PHE A 352 -4.71 14.95 -9.73
N PHE A 353 -5.98 14.62 -9.48
CA PHE A 353 -6.57 14.57 -8.16
C PHE A 353 -7.03 13.16 -7.83
N GLU A 354 -6.70 12.65 -6.64
CA GLU A 354 -7.04 11.30 -6.19
C GLU A 354 -7.88 11.34 -4.91
N ILE A 355 -9.02 10.66 -4.94
CA ILE A 355 -9.82 10.37 -3.74
C ILE A 355 -9.50 8.93 -3.32
N LYS A 356 -8.85 8.79 -2.17
CA LYS A 356 -8.43 7.50 -1.63
C LYS A 356 -9.12 7.19 -0.33
N GLY A 357 -9.87 6.10 -0.30
CA GLY A 357 -10.56 5.66 0.91
C GLY A 357 -9.61 5.37 2.08
N PHE A 358 -9.94 5.93 3.24
CA PHE A 358 -9.30 5.64 4.51
C PHE A 358 -9.28 4.12 4.78
N THR A 359 -8.16 3.60 5.26
CA THR A 359 -7.98 2.18 5.51
C THR A 359 -7.83 1.92 7.00
N LEU A 360 -8.71 1.07 7.53
CA LEU A 360 -8.68 0.60 8.92
C LEU A 360 -7.62 -0.49 9.08
N GLN A 361 -6.36 -0.08 9.25
CA GLN A 361 -5.24 -1.01 9.48
C GLN A 361 -4.25 -0.44 10.49
N ALA A 362 -3.51 -1.31 11.14
CA ALA A 362 -2.50 -0.96 12.14
C ALA A 362 -3.02 0.06 13.16
N LYS A 363 -2.30 1.16 13.40
CA LYS A 363 -2.69 2.19 14.37
C LYS A 363 -3.78 3.16 13.87
N ALA A 364 -4.20 3.08 12.61
CA ALA A 364 -5.38 3.80 12.14
C ALA A 364 -6.69 3.33 12.83
N LEU A 365 -6.69 2.12 13.40
CA LEU A 365 -7.78 1.64 14.27
C LEU A 365 -8.01 2.52 15.51
N LYS A 366 -7.03 3.33 15.90
CA LYS A 366 -7.15 4.28 17.04
C LYS A 366 -7.82 5.61 16.66
N ILE A 367 -8.42 5.73 15.48
CA ILE A 367 -9.04 6.98 15.02
C ILE A 367 -10.09 7.50 16.01
N LYS A 368 -10.93 6.62 16.57
CA LYS A 368 -11.96 7.02 17.54
C LYS A 368 -11.35 7.56 18.85
N GLU A 369 -10.30 6.93 19.35
CA GLU A 369 -9.57 7.38 20.53
C GLU A 369 -8.91 8.75 20.30
N ARG A 370 -8.26 8.91 19.13
CA ARG A 370 -7.62 10.15 18.72
C ARG A 370 -8.60 11.30 18.56
N LEU A 371 -9.81 11.01 18.08
CA LEU A 371 -10.90 11.99 17.96
C LEU A 371 -11.68 12.17 19.26
N LYS A 372 -11.44 11.35 20.29
CA LYS A 372 -12.24 11.30 21.54
C LYS A 372 -13.73 11.08 21.23
N SER A 373 -14.03 10.18 20.31
CA SER A 373 -15.36 9.92 19.78
C SER A 373 -15.97 8.63 20.36
N ASP A 374 -17.28 8.66 20.57
CA ASP A 374 -18.10 7.51 20.96
C ASP A 374 -18.53 6.63 19.76
N LYS A 375 -18.29 7.11 18.54
CA LYS A 375 -18.70 6.40 17.32
C LYS A 375 -17.86 5.13 17.11
N GLU A 376 -18.49 4.11 16.51
CA GLU A 376 -17.81 2.88 16.14
C GLU A 376 -16.89 3.06 14.92
N LEU A 377 -15.90 2.18 14.72
CA LEU A 377 -14.90 2.32 13.66
C LEU A 377 -15.48 2.39 12.25
N HIS A 378 -16.56 1.62 11.99
CA HIS A 378 -17.23 1.62 10.69
C HIS A 378 -17.87 2.98 10.34
N TYR A 379 -18.14 3.84 11.33
CA TYR A 379 -18.62 5.20 11.10
C TYR A 379 -17.65 6.04 10.26
N TYR A 380 -16.35 5.78 10.40
CA TYR A 380 -15.29 6.51 9.69
C TYR A 380 -14.83 5.83 8.42
N PHE A 381 -15.23 4.59 8.22
CA PHE A 381 -14.77 3.79 7.08
C PHE A 381 -15.65 4.05 5.86
N PRO A 382 -15.10 4.56 4.75
CA PRO A 382 -15.86 4.74 3.54
C PRO A 382 -15.88 3.43 2.75
N GLU A 383 -17.08 2.86 2.57
CA GLU A 383 -17.33 1.78 1.63
C GLU A 383 -17.07 2.25 0.20
N TYR A 384 -16.84 1.31 -0.72
CA TYR A 384 -16.54 1.67 -2.10
C TYR A 384 -17.69 2.46 -2.75
N GLU A 385 -18.92 2.02 -2.55
CA GLU A 385 -20.13 2.64 -3.11
C GLU A 385 -20.34 4.08 -2.60
N PHE A 386 -20.01 4.31 -1.33
CA PHE A 386 -20.08 5.66 -0.75
C PHE A 386 -19.04 6.60 -1.39
N LEU A 387 -17.81 6.08 -1.61
CA LEU A 387 -16.77 6.84 -2.31
C LEU A 387 -17.11 7.07 -3.79
N GLU A 388 -17.68 6.08 -4.44
CA GLU A 388 -18.11 6.18 -5.83
C GLU A 388 -19.18 7.26 -6.01
N ASP A 389 -20.20 7.29 -5.14
CA ASP A 389 -21.25 8.31 -5.15
C ASP A 389 -20.69 9.73 -4.89
N PHE A 390 -19.73 9.86 -3.95
CA PHE A 390 -19.04 11.12 -3.73
C PHE A 390 -18.19 11.52 -4.94
N SER A 391 -17.50 10.57 -5.56
CA SER A 391 -16.61 10.81 -6.71
C SER A 391 -17.38 11.19 -7.98
N ILE A 392 -18.51 10.55 -8.23
CA ILE A 392 -19.42 10.93 -9.34
C ILE A 392 -19.92 12.38 -9.13
N LYS A 393 -20.32 12.71 -7.89
CA LYS A 393 -20.77 14.08 -7.60
C LYS A 393 -19.64 15.11 -7.72
N PHE A 394 -18.40 14.71 -7.37
CA PHE A 394 -17.23 15.56 -7.57
C PHE A 394 -16.97 15.81 -9.07
N GLU A 395 -17.03 14.77 -9.93
CA GLU A 395 -16.91 14.89 -11.38
C GLU A 395 -17.94 15.83 -11.96
N GLU A 396 -19.22 15.64 -11.60
CA GLU A 396 -20.33 16.50 -12.07
C GLU A 396 -20.14 17.98 -11.75
N LEU A 397 -19.63 18.30 -10.56
CA LEU A 397 -19.48 19.67 -10.10
C LEU A 397 -18.18 20.34 -10.55
N SER A 398 -17.10 19.55 -10.70
CA SER A 398 -15.80 20.08 -11.11
C SER A 398 -15.57 20.08 -12.61
N GLY A 399 -16.23 19.19 -13.35
CA GLY A 399 -15.92 18.91 -14.74
C GLY A 399 -14.60 18.17 -14.97
N PHE A 400 -13.86 17.79 -13.92
CA PHE A 400 -12.64 16.99 -14.05
C PHE A 400 -13.01 15.53 -14.34
N PRO A 401 -12.57 14.94 -15.47
CA PRO A 401 -12.95 13.59 -15.85
C PRO A 401 -12.38 12.54 -14.87
N LEU A 402 -13.23 11.63 -14.41
CA LEU A 402 -12.87 10.46 -13.62
C LEU A 402 -12.26 9.40 -14.56
N ILE A 403 -10.93 9.27 -14.56
CA ILE A 403 -10.19 8.44 -15.53
C ILE A 403 -9.85 7.03 -15.01
N TYR A 404 -9.97 6.78 -13.73
CA TYR A 404 -9.66 5.48 -13.15
C TYR A 404 -10.40 5.25 -11.82
N LYS A 405 -10.87 4.01 -11.65
CA LYS A 405 -11.50 3.51 -10.42
C LYS A 405 -10.88 2.18 -10.04
N ASN A 406 -10.59 1.98 -8.76
CA ASN A 406 -10.09 0.70 -8.26
C ASN A 406 -10.85 0.29 -6.99
N ARG A 407 -11.65 -0.77 -7.11
CA ARG A 407 -12.45 -1.29 -6.00
C ARG A 407 -11.57 -1.87 -4.89
N ALA A 408 -10.49 -2.56 -5.23
CA ALA A 408 -9.64 -3.24 -4.27
C ALA A 408 -8.87 -2.26 -3.37
N SER A 409 -8.35 -1.18 -3.93
CA SER A 409 -7.65 -0.12 -3.21
C SER A 409 -8.55 1.06 -2.83
N ARG A 410 -9.80 1.07 -3.29
CA ARG A 410 -10.80 2.13 -3.04
C ARG A 410 -10.28 3.52 -3.36
N ASP A 411 -9.85 3.68 -4.59
CA ASP A 411 -9.35 4.96 -5.11
C ASP A 411 -10.00 5.33 -6.43
N PHE A 412 -10.12 6.64 -6.61
CA PHE A 412 -10.74 7.30 -7.75
C PHE A 412 -9.79 8.40 -8.21
N LEU A 413 -9.39 8.37 -9.48
CA LEU A 413 -8.40 9.30 -10.05
C LEU A 413 -9.06 10.19 -11.09
N PHE A 414 -8.86 11.47 -10.93
CA PHE A 414 -9.36 12.53 -11.84
C PHE A 414 -8.18 13.16 -12.58
N ALA A 415 -8.34 13.40 -13.87
CA ALA A 415 -7.44 14.24 -14.63
C ALA A 415 -7.84 15.72 -14.43
N VAL A 416 -6.87 16.57 -14.05
CA VAL A 416 -7.08 18.01 -13.87
C VAL A 416 -6.33 18.76 -14.97
N ASN A 417 -5.01 18.73 -14.96
CA ASN A 417 -4.16 19.33 -15.98
C ASN A 417 -3.23 18.27 -16.57
N TRP A 418 -3.81 17.24 -17.19
CA TRP A 418 -3.07 16.12 -17.73
C TRP A 418 -3.23 15.99 -19.23
N ASP A 419 -2.13 16.08 -19.94
CA ASP A 419 -2.03 15.84 -21.38
C ASP A 419 -1.48 14.43 -21.60
N ARG A 420 -2.33 13.52 -22.05
CA ARG A 420 -1.98 12.11 -22.29
C ARG A 420 -0.89 11.92 -23.33
N GLU A 421 -0.78 12.83 -24.31
CA GLU A 421 0.23 12.73 -25.38
C GLU A 421 1.62 13.12 -24.86
N LYS A 422 1.68 14.12 -23.95
CA LYS A 422 2.93 14.60 -23.35
C LYS A 422 3.38 13.80 -22.16
N ASP A 423 2.45 13.19 -21.42
CA ASP A 423 2.72 12.39 -20.22
C ASP A 423 1.97 11.07 -20.29
N PRO A 424 2.45 10.10 -21.10
CA PRO A 424 1.89 8.75 -21.12
C PRO A 424 2.04 8.10 -19.75
N LYS A 425 1.28 7.02 -19.50
CA LYS A 425 1.48 6.21 -18.29
C LYS A 425 2.94 5.92 -18.12
N LEU A 426 3.43 5.96 -16.87
CA LEU A 426 4.80 5.54 -16.56
C LEU A 426 4.92 4.08 -17.01
N THR A 427 5.56 3.89 -18.14
CA THR A 427 5.94 2.56 -18.62
C THR A 427 7.15 2.10 -17.81
N GLU A 428 7.24 0.80 -17.59
CA GLU A 428 8.45 0.21 -17.05
C GLU A 428 9.60 0.56 -17.98
N GLY A 429 10.61 1.26 -17.44
CA GLY A 429 11.88 1.47 -18.14
C GLY A 429 12.68 0.19 -18.26
#